data_3c404750f20324b6d7279e3ecb63bdc0
#
_entry.id   3c404750f20324b6d7279e3ecb63bdc0
#
_cell.length_a   1.000
_cell.length_b   1.000
_cell.length_c   1.000
_cell.angle_alpha   90.00
_cell.angle_beta   90.00
_cell.angle_gamma   90.00
#
_symmetry.space_group_name_H-M   'P 1'
#
loop_
_entity.id
_entity.type
_entity.pdbx_description
1 polymer ?
#
loop_
_entity_poly.entity_id
_entity_poly.type
_entity_poly.pdbx_seq_one_letter_code
_entity_poly.pdbx_strand_id
1 'polypeptide(L)'
;MEKVIGKIAENFRLWEIVAEHQHHPSKALQSLKLHLPSYSLKMQVHAPLSDINIASISEAVRKASIAEIKEAILFARQIDAPVVTIHPGHKSPMTAEHEEIVYALTSEATREIAEYGEEMGVKIAVENMPEMNNVICKSPHTLLQIVKDSGAGICFDIGHANTTGNIEEFFELKELFLNVHFHDNNGKEDSHSTVGEGTIKFKKLCNRFGRYKGNIIIEARSIESAVKSKRILASMGY
;
A
#
# COMPACT_ATOMS: atom_id res chain seq x y z
N MET A 1 -17.70 10.01 -9.07
CA MET A 1 -17.45 9.41 -7.74
C MET A 1 -18.60 8.52 -7.27
N GLU A 2 -19.85 8.99 -7.14
CA GLU A 2 -21.00 8.21 -6.65
C GLU A 2 -21.17 6.83 -7.31
N LYS A 3 -21.19 6.77 -8.64
CA LYS A 3 -21.30 5.49 -9.39
C LYS A 3 -20.16 4.50 -9.08
N VAL A 4 -18.96 5.01 -8.79
CA VAL A 4 -17.81 4.18 -8.45
C VAL A 4 -17.99 3.62 -7.04
N ILE A 5 -18.35 4.46 -6.08
CA ILE A 5 -18.65 4.05 -4.70
C ILE A 5 -19.73 2.95 -4.69
N GLY A 6 -20.84 3.17 -5.41
CA GLY A 6 -21.93 2.20 -5.50
C GLY A 6 -21.47 0.84 -6.04
N LYS A 7 -20.75 0.82 -7.17
CA LYS A 7 -20.22 -0.43 -7.73
C LYS A 7 -19.27 -1.17 -6.80
N ILE A 8 -18.42 -0.43 -6.06
CA ILE A 8 -17.49 -1.03 -5.09
C ILE A 8 -18.29 -1.58 -3.90
N ALA A 9 -19.20 -0.80 -3.32
CA ALA A 9 -20.01 -1.17 -2.17
C ALA A 9 -20.94 -2.39 -2.41
N GLU A 10 -21.39 -2.60 -3.65
CA GLU A 10 -22.13 -3.81 -4.06
C GLU A 10 -21.32 -5.09 -3.85
N ASN A 11 -20.00 -5.02 -4.02
CA ASN A 11 -19.13 -6.19 -4.04
C ASN A 11 -18.19 -6.29 -2.84
N PHE A 12 -17.81 -5.16 -2.23
CA PHE A 12 -16.79 -5.09 -1.19
C PHE A 12 -17.31 -4.33 0.04
N ARG A 13 -16.61 -4.52 1.18
CA ARG A 13 -16.87 -3.81 2.44
C ARG A 13 -15.75 -2.85 2.83
N LEU A 14 -14.68 -2.87 2.06
CA LEU A 14 -13.51 -2.02 2.22
C LEU A 14 -13.05 -1.57 0.84
N TRP A 15 -12.65 -0.32 0.73
CA TRP A 15 -12.01 0.26 -0.45
C TRP A 15 -10.76 1.01 -0.02
N GLU A 16 -9.63 0.62 -0.58
CA GLU A 16 -8.44 1.44 -0.56
C GLU A 16 -8.45 2.35 -1.79
N ILE A 17 -8.48 3.66 -1.57
CA ILE A 17 -8.48 4.67 -2.62
C ILE A 17 -7.06 5.22 -2.81
N VAL A 18 -6.54 5.17 -4.04
CA VAL A 18 -5.28 5.84 -4.38
C VAL A 18 -5.53 7.34 -4.50
N ALA A 19 -4.87 8.14 -3.65
CA ALA A 19 -5.11 9.58 -3.53
C ALA A 19 -4.46 10.40 -4.65
N GLU A 20 -4.68 10.00 -5.91
CA GLU A 20 -4.11 10.63 -7.11
C GLU A 20 -5.14 10.98 -8.15
N HIS A 21 -4.78 11.83 -9.09
CA HIS A 21 -5.53 12.19 -10.31
C HIS A 21 -6.98 12.59 -10.01
N GLN A 22 -7.96 11.73 -10.31
CA GLN A 22 -9.38 11.99 -10.04
C GLN A 22 -9.76 11.75 -8.57
N HIS A 23 -8.95 10.98 -7.86
CA HIS A 23 -9.13 10.67 -6.46
C HIS A 23 -8.24 11.54 -5.54
N HIS A 24 -7.50 12.49 -6.11
CA HIS A 24 -6.74 13.46 -5.33
C HIS A 24 -7.66 14.16 -4.30
N PRO A 25 -7.21 14.40 -3.05
CA PRO A 25 -8.03 14.94 -1.97
C PRO A 25 -8.87 16.16 -2.38
N SER A 26 -8.28 17.12 -3.08
CA SER A 26 -8.96 18.34 -3.56
C SER A 26 -10.14 18.10 -4.49
N LYS A 27 -10.21 16.94 -5.15
CA LYS A 27 -11.27 16.58 -6.10
C LYS A 27 -12.27 15.58 -5.51
N ALA A 28 -11.80 14.65 -4.71
CA ALA A 28 -12.60 13.51 -4.26
C ALA A 28 -13.34 13.77 -2.94
N LEU A 29 -12.77 14.55 -2.03
CA LEU A 29 -13.22 14.67 -0.64
C LEU A 29 -14.70 15.04 -0.50
N GLN A 30 -15.14 16.08 -1.19
CA GLN A 30 -16.55 16.54 -1.06
C GLN A 30 -17.53 15.47 -1.52
N SER A 31 -17.23 14.81 -2.63
CA SER A 31 -18.07 13.73 -3.15
C SER A 31 -18.06 12.50 -2.26
N LEU A 32 -16.91 12.14 -1.68
CA LEU A 32 -16.84 11.04 -0.72
C LEU A 32 -17.65 11.35 0.54
N LYS A 33 -17.48 12.53 1.14
CA LYS A 33 -18.25 12.95 2.32
C LYS A 33 -19.76 12.94 2.08
N LEU A 34 -20.19 13.28 0.87
CA LEU A 34 -21.60 13.29 0.49
C LEU A 34 -22.18 11.88 0.34
N HIS A 35 -21.43 10.98 -0.31
CA HIS A 35 -21.99 9.69 -0.73
C HIS A 35 -21.64 8.51 0.18
N LEU A 36 -20.43 8.49 0.83
CA LEU A 36 -20.02 7.37 1.69
C LEU A 36 -21.01 7.04 2.80
N PRO A 37 -21.67 8.02 3.47
CA PRO A 37 -22.63 7.71 4.53
C PRO A 37 -23.82 6.84 4.09
N SER A 38 -24.10 6.80 2.79
CA SER A 38 -25.18 5.95 2.21
C SER A 38 -24.76 4.49 2.01
N TYR A 39 -23.48 4.14 2.26
CA TYR A 39 -22.95 2.82 2.03
C TYR A 39 -22.23 2.28 3.28
N SER A 40 -22.34 0.97 3.53
CA SER A 40 -21.54 0.29 4.56
C SER A 40 -20.14 -0.05 4.06
N LEU A 41 -19.39 0.96 3.61
CA LEU A 41 -18.07 0.83 3.01
C LEU A 41 -17.02 1.49 3.92
N LYS A 42 -16.08 0.69 4.41
CA LYS A 42 -14.90 1.19 5.12
C LYS A 42 -13.88 1.72 4.11
N MET A 43 -13.09 2.69 4.54
CA MET A 43 -12.07 3.31 3.68
C MET A 43 -10.67 3.02 4.20
N GLN A 44 -9.74 2.93 3.28
CA GLN A 44 -8.30 3.00 3.46
C GLN A 44 -7.73 3.87 2.35
N VAL A 45 -6.58 4.45 2.54
CA VAL A 45 -5.97 5.34 1.55
C VAL A 45 -4.61 4.79 1.16
N HIS A 46 -4.33 4.73 -0.12
CA HIS A 46 -2.99 4.66 -0.65
C HIS A 46 -2.54 6.10 -0.97
N ALA A 47 -1.43 6.54 -0.41
CA ALA A 47 -0.87 7.86 -0.72
C ALA A 47 -0.52 7.98 -2.21
N PRO A 48 -0.31 9.19 -2.74
CA PRO A 48 0.25 9.36 -4.07
C PRO A 48 1.53 8.55 -4.24
N LEU A 49 1.71 7.98 -5.42
CA LEU A 49 2.87 7.16 -5.76
C LEU A 49 3.59 7.65 -7.04
N SER A 50 2.86 8.37 -7.91
CA SER A 50 3.43 8.92 -9.14
C SER A 50 4.13 10.25 -8.85
N ASP A 51 5.27 10.46 -9.54
CA ASP A 51 6.02 11.73 -9.52
C ASP A 51 6.53 12.21 -8.14
N ILE A 52 6.40 11.40 -7.09
CA ILE A 52 6.92 11.70 -5.76
C ILE A 52 8.05 10.76 -5.35
N ASN A 53 8.96 11.25 -4.52
CA ASN A 53 10.06 10.44 -3.99
C ASN A 53 10.54 10.94 -2.63
N ILE A 54 10.13 10.27 -1.55
CA ILE A 54 10.56 10.59 -0.19
C ILE A 54 12.04 10.25 0.08
N ALA A 55 12.68 9.49 -0.81
CA ALA A 55 14.10 9.14 -0.78
C ALA A 55 14.96 10.09 -1.63
N SER A 56 14.39 11.15 -2.20
CA SER A 56 15.10 12.06 -3.09
C SER A 56 16.26 12.78 -2.39
N ILE A 57 17.44 12.79 -3.04
CA ILE A 57 18.58 13.63 -2.61
C ILE A 57 18.31 15.12 -2.80
N SER A 58 17.39 15.48 -3.71
CA SER A 58 16.90 16.86 -3.81
C SER A 58 15.95 17.13 -2.63
N GLU A 59 16.40 17.98 -1.72
CA GLU A 59 15.60 18.37 -0.55
C GLU A 59 14.24 18.96 -0.94
N ALA A 60 14.19 19.76 -2.00
CA ALA A 60 12.95 20.36 -2.49
C ALA A 60 11.94 19.31 -2.96
N VAL A 61 12.39 18.29 -3.74
CA VAL A 61 11.55 17.18 -4.19
C VAL A 61 11.11 16.34 -3.00
N ARG A 62 12.03 16.02 -2.08
CA ARG A 62 11.72 15.22 -0.89
C ARG A 62 10.67 15.91 -0.01
N LYS A 63 10.84 17.21 0.29
CA LYS A 63 9.86 17.96 1.07
C LYS A 63 8.50 18.08 0.39
N ALA A 64 8.46 18.28 -0.92
CA ALA A 64 7.21 18.29 -1.68
C ALA A 64 6.52 16.90 -1.62
N SER A 65 7.29 15.83 -1.76
CA SER A 65 6.76 14.45 -1.66
C SER A 65 6.18 14.15 -0.28
N ILE A 66 6.85 14.56 0.80
CA ILE A 66 6.35 14.42 2.17
C ILE A 66 5.07 15.25 2.36
N ALA A 67 5.00 16.46 1.81
CA ALA A 67 3.81 17.30 1.90
C ALA A 67 2.60 16.67 1.21
N GLU A 68 2.76 16.08 0.02
CA GLU A 68 1.70 15.33 -0.68
C GLU A 68 1.20 14.13 0.13
N ILE A 69 2.11 13.40 0.78
CA ILE A 69 1.71 12.28 1.66
C ILE A 69 0.95 12.80 2.90
N LYS A 70 1.39 13.91 3.51
CA LYS A 70 0.66 14.55 4.62
C LYS A 70 -0.74 15.01 4.22
N GLU A 71 -0.93 15.50 3.01
CA GLU A 71 -2.26 15.78 2.43
C GLU A 71 -3.12 14.50 2.35
N ALA A 72 -2.54 13.38 1.92
CA ALA A 72 -3.24 12.09 1.90
C ALA A 72 -3.62 11.59 3.31
N ILE A 73 -2.79 11.86 4.33
CA ILE A 73 -3.09 11.54 5.73
C ILE A 73 -4.26 12.39 6.24
N LEU A 74 -4.27 13.69 5.96
CA LEU A 74 -5.41 14.56 6.29
C LEU A 74 -6.70 14.11 5.59
N PHE A 75 -6.59 13.70 4.34
CA PHE A 75 -7.70 13.14 3.58
C PHE A 75 -8.21 11.86 4.22
N ALA A 76 -7.32 10.93 4.59
CA ALA A 76 -7.66 9.69 5.27
C ALA A 76 -8.45 9.96 6.56
N ARG A 77 -7.97 10.87 7.42
CA ARG A 77 -8.69 11.31 8.62
C ARG A 77 -10.09 11.82 8.31
N GLN A 78 -10.26 12.60 7.22
CA GLN A 78 -11.54 13.23 6.87
C GLN A 78 -12.59 12.27 6.30
N ILE A 79 -12.18 11.04 5.92
CA ILE A 79 -13.05 9.96 5.42
C ILE A 79 -13.03 8.74 6.33
N ASP A 80 -12.55 8.90 7.58
CA ASP A 80 -12.47 7.84 8.60
C ASP A 80 -11.65 6.61 8.15
N ALA A 81 -10.61 6.83 7.34
CA ALA A 81 -9.68 5.80 6.92
C ALA A 81 -8.53 5.66 7.95
N PRO A 82 -8.40 4.53 8.66
CA PRO A 82 -7.46 4.39 9.77
C PRO A 82 -6.02 4.11 9.35
N VAL A 83 -5.78 3.80 8.07
CA VAL A 83 -4.46 3.42 7.54
C VAL A 83 -4.20 4.17 6.23
N VAL A 84 -2.97 4.65 6.07
CA VAL A 84 -2.43 5.16 4.81
C VAL A 84 -1.23 4.31 4.41
N THR A 85 -1.31 3.69 3.22
CA THR A 85 -0.20 2.98 2.58
C THR A 85 0.69 3.98 1.86
N ILE A 86 2.01 3.83 2.00
CA ILE A 86 3.02 4.66 1.32
C ILE A 86 4.10 3.80 0.67
N HIS A 87 4.62 4.25 -0.46
CA HIS A 87 5.84 3.68 -1.04
C HIS A 87 7.08 4.24 -0.33
N PRO A 88 8.16 3.45 -0.17
CA PRO A 88 9.39 3.89 0.51
C PRO A 88 10.24 4.88 -0.31
N GLY A 89 9.81 5.24 -1.52
CA GLY A 89 10.61 6.02 -2.46
C GLY A 89 11.50 5.13 -3.34
N HIS A 90 12.41 5.78 -4.07
CA HIS A 90 13.23 5.07 -5.06
C HIS A 90 14.60 5.72 -5.26
N LYS A 91 15.53 4.95 -5.80
CA LYS A 91 16.87 5.39 -6.19
C LYS A 91 16.79 6.31 -7.41
N SER A 92 17.62 7.33 -7.44
CA SER A 92 17.93 8.11 -8.64
C SER A 92 19.20 7.58 -9.33
N PRO A 93 19.50 7.98 -10.56
CA PRO A 93 20.77 7.61 -11.20
C PRO A 93 22.00 7.97 -10.35
N MET A 94 21.96 9.09 -9.63
CA MET A 94 23.07 9.55 -8.76
C MET A 94 23.20 8.73 -7.48
N THR A 95 22.14 8.04 -7.03
CA THR A 95 22.12 7.23 -5.81
C THR A 95 22.10 5.73 -6.09
N ALA A 96 22.25 5.32 -7.35
CA ALA A 96 22.18 3.90 -7.74
C ALA A 96 23.25 3.04 -7.02
N GLU A 97 24.43 3.62 -6.76
CA GLU A 97 25.55 2.97 -6.07
C GLU A 97 25.73 3.45 -4.61
N HIS A 98 24.75 4.22 -4.08
CA HIS A 98 24.76 4.82 -2.74
C HIS A 98 23.50 4.52 -1.99
N GLU A 99 23.19 3.23 -1.80
CA GLU A 99 21.95 2.79 -1.16
C GLU A 99 21.84 3.29 0.28
N GLU A 100 22.96 3.42 0.99
CA GLU A 100 22.99 3.92 2.37
C GLU A 100 22.39 5.33 2.49
N ILE A 101 22.61 6.20 1.49
CA ILE A 101 22.02 7.55 1.45
C ILE A 101 20.51 7.46 1.28
N VAL A 102 20.06 6.61 0.35
CA VAL A 102 18.64 6.41 0.05
C VAL A 102 17.90 5.89 1.28
N TYR A 103 18.45 4.85 1.94
CA TYR A 103 17.85 4.30 3.15
C TYR A 103 17.82 5.30 4.32
N ALA A 104 18.87 6.10 4.51
CA ALA A 104 18.90 7.14 5.53
C ALA A 104 17.80 8.19 5.30
N LEU A 105 17.68 8.71 4.07
CA LEU A 105 16.65 9.69 3.71
C LEU A 105 15.23 9.11 3.83
N THR A 106 15.04 7.87 3.39
CA THR A 106 13.74 7.17 3.53
C THR A 106 13.36 6.98 4.99
N SER A 107 14.29 6.57 5.85
CA SER A 107 14.03 6.37 7.28
C SER A 107 13.65 7.67 7.97
N GLU A 108 14.35 8.76 7.67
CA GLU A 108 14.04 10.10 8.19
C GLU A 108 12.64 10.56 7.75
N ALA A 109 12.36 10.47 6.45
CA ALA A 109 11.06 10.84 5.88
C ALA A 109 9.91 9.97 6.42
N THR A 110 10.13 8.65 6.53
CA THR A 110 9.12 7.74 7.08
C THR A 110 8.79 8.05 8.53
N ARG A 111 9.79 8.40 9.35
CA ARG A 111 9.56 8.82 10.73
C ARG A 111 8.73 10.10 10.79
N GLU A 112 9.09 11.14 10.04
CA GLU A 112 8.34 12.40 9.96
C GLU A 112 6.87 12.17 9.53
N ILE A 113 6.66 11.30 8.56
CA ILE A 113 5.32 10.94 8.06
C ILE A 113 4.54 10.16 9.13
N ALA A 114 5.18 9.22 9.81
CA ALA A 114 4.53 8.40 10.84
C ALA A 114 4.16 9.22 12.08
N GLU A 115 5.03 10.12 12.53
CA GLU A 115 4.75 11.07 13.61
C GLU A 115 3.52 11.94 13.26
N TYR A 116 3.47 12.47 12.05
CA TYR A 116 2.30 13.22 11.59
C TYR A 116 1.04 12.35 11.51
N GLY A 117 1.18 11.10 11.08
CA GLY A 117 0.07 10.12 11.07
C GLY A 117 -0.47 9.88 12.49
N GLU A 118 0.40 9.71 13.48
CA GLU A 118 0.03 9.54 14.88
C GLU A 118 -0.75 10.75 15.41
N GLU A 119 -0.28 11.98 15.14
CA GLU A 119 -0.98 13.23 15.50
C GLU A 119 -2.39 13.28 14.88
N MET A 120 -2.56 12.75 13.67
CA MET A 120 -3.84 12.72 12.97
C MET A 120 -4.71 11.50 13.35
N GLY A 121 -4.20 10.54 14.13
CA GLY A 121 -4.88 9.29 14.47
C GLY A 121 -4.94 8.31 13.29
N VAL A 122 -4.01 8.38 12.35
CA VAL A 122 -3.90 7.55 11.14
C VAL A 122 -2.59 6.76 11.17
N LYS A 123 -2.66 5.45 10.99
CA LYS A 123 -1.46 4.59 10.93
C LYS A 123 -0.84 4.62 9.54
N ILE A 124 0.48 4.60 9.50
CA ILE A 124 1.24 4.57 8.25
C ILE A 124 1.77 3.16 8.01
N ALA A 125 1.52 2.64 6.81
CA ALA A 125 2.01 1.34 6.36
C ALA A 125 2.98 1.53 5.19
N VAL A 126 4.24 1.14 5.36
CA VAL A 126 5.25 1.16 4.28
C VAL A 126 5.15 -0.13 3.50
N GLU A 127 5.05 -0.02 2.19
CA GLU A 127 4.88 -1.16 1.30
C GLU A 127 6.21 -1.76 0.87
N ASN A 128 6.31 -3.11 0.81
CA ASN A 128 7.43 -3.78 0.14
C ASN A 128 7.28 -3.68 -1.38
N MET A 129 8.39 -3.46 -2.07
CA MET A 129 8.40 -3.15 -3.49
C MET A 129 8.76 -4.37 -4.36
N PRO A 130 8.30 -4.38 -5.64
CA PRO A 130 8.58 -5.48 -6.57
C PRO A 130 10.04 -5.51 -7.04
N GLU A 131 10.43 -6.55 -7.82
CA GLU A 131 11.74 -6.62 -8.44
C GLU A 131 11.85 -5.61 -9.59
N MET A 132 12.38 -4.43 -9.28
CA MET A 132 12.68 -3.36 -10.22
C MET A 132 14.02 -2.71 -9.85
N ASN A 133 14.73 -2.14 -10.85
CA ASN A 133 16.09 -1.66 -10.64
C ASN A 133 16.20 -0.44 -9.72
N ASN A 134 15.21 0.45 -9.75
CA ASN A 134 15.27 1.72 -9.01
C ASN A 134 14.55 1.71 -7.67
N VAL A 135 13.83 0.66 -7.30
CA VAL A 135 13.10 0.59 -6.02
C VAL A 135 13.99 0.05 -4.90
N ILE A 136 13.57 0.36 -3.67
CA ILE A 136 14.17 -0.13 -2.42
C ILE A 136 13.15 -0.97 -1.65
N CYS A 137 13.52 -1.51 -0.49
CA CYS A 137 12.59 -2.29 0.34
C CYS A 137 12.02 -3.55 -0.34
N LYS A 138 12.83 -4.22 -1.16
CA LYS A 138 12.48 -5.45 -1.86
C LYS A 138 12.54 -6.70 -0.98
N SER A 139 13.17 -6.62 0.18
CA SER A 139 13.32 -7.74 1.13
C SER A 139 12.80 -7.37 2.52
N PRO A 140 12.43 -8.38 3.35
CA PRO A 140 12.03 -8.14 4.74
C PRO A 140 13.08 -7.37 5.52
N HIS A 141 14.37 -7.69 5.31
CA HIS A 141 15.49 -7.03 6.01
C HIS A 141 15.53 -5.53 5.70
N THR A 142 15.47 -5.16 4.41
CA THR A 142 15.56 -3.75 3.99
C THR A 142 14.31 -2.95 4.38
N LEU A 143 13.12 -3.57 4.33
CA LEU A 143 11.89 -2.92 4.79
C LEU A 143 11.92 -2.72 6.32
N LEU A 144 12.40 -3.72 7.08
CA LEU A 144 12.52 -3.60 8.53
C LEU A 144 13.45 -2.46 8.96
N GLN A 145 14.53 -2.19 8.21
CA GLN A 145 15.41 -1.03 8.47
C GLN A 145 14.66 0.31 8.43
N ILE A 146 13.64 0.42 7.57
CA ILE A 146 12.84 1.64 7.43
C ILE A 146 11.78 1.76 8.51
N VAL A 147 11.03 0.67 8.78
CA VAL A 147 9.89 0.72 9.71
C VAL A 147 10.32 0.62 11.17
N LYS A 148 11.47 0.00 11.45
CA LYS A 148 12.00 -0.11 12.81
C LYS A 148 12.24 1.29 13.38
N ASP A 149 11.71 1.54 14.56
CA ASP A 149 11.86 2.80 15.28
C ASP A 149 11.26 4.04 14.57
N SER A 150 10.46 3.85 13.50
CA SER A 150 9.79 4.94 12.80
C SER A 150 8.37 5.22 13.28
N GLY A 151 7.74 4.28 13.98
CA GLY A 151 6.30 4.32 14.29
C GLY A 151 5.39 3.82 13.16
N ALA A 152 5.94 3.54 11.98
CA ALA A 152 5.21 2.93 10.86
C ALA A 152 5.11 1.41 11.00
N GLY A 153 4.07 0.83 10.40
CA GLY A 153 3.97 -0.61 10.16
C GLY A 153 4.23 -0.95 8.69
N ILE A 154 3.83 -2.14 8.30
CA ILE A 154 4.07 -2.70 6.96
C ILE A 154 2.75 -2.89 6.23
N CYS A 155 2.70 -2.46 4.97
CA CYS A 155 1.80 -2.99 3.96
C CYS A 155 2.52 -4.15 3.28
N PHE A 156 2.03 -5.38 3.48
CA PHE A 156 2.64 -6.53 2.84
C PHE A 156 1.98 -6.81 1.50
N ASP A 157 2.64 -6.42 0.41
CA ASP A 157 2.24 -6.80 -0.93
C ASP A 157 2.82 -8.15 -1.32
N ILE A 158 1.92 -9.13 -1.53
CA ILE A 158 2.28 -10.52 -1.85
C ILE A 158 2.74 -10.64 -3.30
N GLY A 159 2.16 -9.89 -4.21
CA GLY A 159 2.56 -9.89 -5.61
C GLY A 159 3.96 -9.35 -5.79
N HIS A 160 4.28 -8.26 -5.13
CA HIS A 160 5.64 -7.71 -5.08
C HIS A 160 6.64 -8.74 -4.51
N ALA A 161 6.30 -9.36 -3.37
CA ALA A 161 7.14 -10.39 -2.77
C ALA A 161 7.28 -11.65 -3.63
N ASN A 162 6.31 -11.93 -4.52
CA ASN A 162 6.45 -13.01 -5.50
C ASN A 162 7.51 -12.71 -6.56
N THR A 163 7.60 -11.44 -7.00
CA THR A 163 8.62 -11.05 -7.99
C THR A 163 10.04 -11.10 -7.43
N THR A 164 10.19 -10.90 -6.12
CA THR A 164 11.49 -10.98 -5.42
C THR A 164 11.80 -12.35 -4.83
N GLY A 165 10.83 -13.29 -4.87
CA GLY A 165 10.98 -14.66 -4.42
C GLY A 165 11.02 -14.86 -2.90
N ASN A 166 10.63 -13.86 -2.09
CA ASN A 166 10.79 -13.86 -0.63
C ASN A 166 9.48 -13.79 0.16
N ILE A 167 8.36 -14.27 -0.41
CA ILE A 167 7.05 -14.30 0.26
C ILE A 167 7.13 -14.95 1.65
N GLU A 168 7.80 -16.09 1.77
CA GLU A 168 7.86 -16.85 3.03
C GLU A 168 8.64 -16.10 4.12
N GLU A 169 9.70 -15.38 3.75
CA GLU A 169 10.53 -14.61 4.64
C GLU A 169 9.79 -13.41 5.22
N PHE A 170 8.91 -12.77 4.45
CA PHE A 170 8.10 -11.65 4.94
C PHE A 170 7.17 -12.05 6.11
N PHE A 171 6.75 -13.30 6.22
CA PHE A 171 5.94 -13.73 7.35
C PHE A 171 6.64 -13.66 8.71
N GLU A 172 7.95 -13.53 8.75
CA GLU A 172 8.69 -13.24 9.98
C GLU A 172 8.35 -11.86 10.56
N LEU A 173 7.88 -10.93 9.70
CA LEU A 173 7.46 -9.58 10.07
C LEU A 173 5.94 -9.44 10.26
N LYS A 174 5.19 -10.54 10.32
CA LYS A 174 3.70 -10.56 10.31
C LYS A 174 3.08 -9.68 11.40
N GLU A 175 3.72 -9.57 12.55
CA GLU A 175 3.23 -8.74 13.68
C GLU A 175 3.25 -7.23 13.36
N LEU A 176 4.01 -6.82 12.34
CA LEU A 176 4.09 -5.44 11.87
C LEU A 176 3.10 -5.13 10.73
N PHE A 177 2.38 -6.14 10.21
CA PHE A 177 1.46 -5.94 9.09
C PHE A 177 0.21 -5.18 9.54
N LEU A 178 0.02 -3.99 8.99
CA LEU A 178 -1.21 -3.19 9.15
C LEU A 178 -2.26 -3.55 8.11
N ASN A 179 -1.84 -3.80 6.89
CA ASN A 179 -2.64 -4.29 5.77
C ASN A 179 -1.83 -5.19 4.85
N VAL A 180 -2.53 -5.87 3.96
CA VAL A 180 -1.94 -6.79 2.99
C VAL A 180 -2.58 -6.55 1.63
N HIS A 181 -1.77 -6.50 0.58
CA HIS A 181 -2.21 -6.39 -0.80
C HIS A 181 -2.13 -7.76 -1.50
N PHE A 182 -3.22 -8.12 -2.17
CA PHE A 182 -3.37 -9.37 -2.91
C PHE A 182 -3.57 -9.09 -4.39
N HIS A 183 -2.61 -9.46 -5.18
CA HIS A 183 -2.72 -9.66 -6.62
C HIS A 183 -1.81 -10.82 -7.02
N ASP A 184 -2.02 -11.38 -8.21
CA ASP A 184 -1.17 -12.46 -8.72
C ASP A 184 -0.25 -11.98 -9.83
N ASN A 185 0.80 -12.72 -10.09
CA ASN A 185 1.71 -12.52 -11.21
C ASN A 185 2.52 -13.79 -11.49
N ASN A 186 3.37 -13.73 -12.50
CA ASN A 186 4.19 -14.87 -12.94
C ASN A 186 5.55 -15.00 -12.20
N GLY A 187 5.79 -14.18 -11.18
CA GLY A 187 7.06 -14.13 -10.43
C GLY A 187 8.18 -13.35 -11.14
N LYS A 188 7.89 -12.66 -12.25
CA LYS A 188 8.88 -11.86 -13.00
C LYS A 188 8.46 -10.41 -13.16
N GLU A 189 7.18 -10.15 -13.36
CA GLU A 189 6.62 -8.84 -13.61
C GLU A 189 5.47 -8.58 -12.65
N ASP A 190 5.37 -7.36 -12.18
CA ASP A 190 4.28 -6.89 -11.34
C ASP A 190 3.03 -6.60 -12.19
N SER A 191 2.34 -7.69 -12.59
CA SER A 191 1.26 -7.62 -13.58
C SER A 191 -0.12 -7.36 -13.00
N HIS A 192 -0.31 -7.41 -11.67
CA HIS A 192 -1.61 -7.29 -11.01
C HIS A 192 -2.69 -8.20 -11.63
N SER A 193 -2.32 -9.45 -11.90
CA SER A 193 -3.23 -10.46 -12.46
C SER A 193 -4.28 -10.87 -11.43
N THR A 194 -5.40 -11.39 -11.92
CA THR A 194 -6.43 -11.99 -11.06
C THR A 194 -5.83 -13.09 -10.19
N VAL A 195 -6.21 -13.18 -8.93
CA VAL A 195 -5.81 -14.27 -8.02
C VAL A 195 -6.07 -15.62 -8.67
N GLY A 196 -5.04 -16.49 -8.70
CA GLY A 196 -5.06 -17.81 -9.30
C GLY A 196 -4.70 -17.87 -10.78
N GLU A 197 -4.41 -16.73 -11.43
CA GLU A 197 -3.95 -16.68 -12.83
C GLU A 197 -2.42 -16.64 -12.95
N GLY A 198 -1.70 -16.48 -11.84
CA GLY A 198 -0.24 -16.48 -11.77
C GLY A 198 0.33 -17.70 -11.07
N THR A 199 1.45 -17.46 -10.36
CA THR A 199 2.22 -18.55 -9.72
C THR A 199 2.05 -18.62 -8.21
N ILE A 200 1.40 -17.64 -7.60
CA ILE A 200 1.27 -17.54 -6.14
C ILE A 200 0.34 -18.65 -5.60
N LYS A 201 0.79 -19.32 -4.54
CA LYS A 201 0.03 -20.40 -3.90
C LYS A 201 -0.92 -19.85 -2.82
N PHE A 202 -1.94 -19.07 -3.22
CA PHE A 202 -2.86 -18.38 -2.31
C PHE A 202 -3.47 -19.27 -1.25
N LYS A 203 -3.88 -20.49 -1.56
CA LYS A 203 -4.43 -21.44 -0.57
C LYS A 203 -3.45 -21.68 0.59
N LYS A 204 -2.15 -21.84 0.30
CA LYS A 204 -1.11 -21.99 1.32
C LYS A 204 -0.96 -20.70 2.14
N LEU A 205 -0.96 -19.56 1.46
CA LEU A 205 -0.82 -18.24 2.10
C LEU A 205 -2.00 -17.90 3.01
N CYS A 206 -3.23 -18.12 2.56
CA CYS A 206 -4.43 -17.95 3.37
C CYS A 206 -4.32 -18.71 4.70
N ASN A 207 -3.84 -19.95 4.66
CA ASN A 207 -3.59 -20.75 5.87
C ASN A 207 -2.51 -20.10 6.78
N ARG A 208 -1.47 -19.49 6.20
CA ARG A 208 -0.40 -18.79 6.95
C ARG A 208 -0.91 -17.52 7.63
N PHE A 209 -1.81 -16.77 7.00
CA PHE A 209 -2.43 -15.62 7.62
C PHE A 209 -3.26 -16.01 8.84
N GLY A 210 -3.99 -17.13 8.79
CA GLY A 210 -4.77 -17.65 9.91
C GLY A 210 -5.74 -16.61 10.47
N ARG A 211 -5.51 -16.17 11.74
CA ARG A 211 -6.35 -15.16 12.41
C ARG A 211 -5.85 -13.72 12.21
N TYR A 212 -5.24 -13.41 11.07
CA TYR A 212 -4.86 -12.04 10.77
C TYR A 212 -6.09 -11.10 10.86
N LYS A 213 -5.93 -9.99 11.57
CA LYS A 213 -7.04 -9.05 11.86
C LYS A 213 -6.96 -7.75 11.06
N GLY A 214 -5.89 -7.56 10.32
CA GLY A 214 -5.71 -6.40 9.44
C GLY A 214 -6.57 -6.49 8.18
N ASN A 215 -6.51 -5.46 7.38
CA ASN A 215 -7.21 -5.39 6.12
C ASN A 215 -6.49 -6.17 5.02
N ILE A 216 -7.26 -6.79 4.13
CA ILE A 216 -6.75 -7.37 2.89
C ILE A 216 -7.39 -6.63 1.73
N ILE A 217 -6.56 -6.06 0.91
CA ILE A 217 -6.91 -5.31 -0.29
C ILE A 217 -6.63 -6.19 -1.51
N ILE A 218 -7.60 -6.32 -2.38
CA ILE A 218 -7.39 -6.95 -3.68
C ILE A 218 -7.00 -5.84 -4.65
N GLU A 219 -5.75 -5.81 -5.05
CA GLU A 219 -5.28 -4.91 -6.09
C GLU A 219 -5.58 -5.47 -7.47
N ALA A 220 -6.36 -4.76 -8.23
CA ALA A 220 -6.83 -5.23 -9.53
C ALA A 220 -6.99 -4.08 -10.52
N ARG A 221 -6.75 -4.37 -11.78
CA ARG A 221 -6.88 -3.40 -12.87
C ARG A 221 -8.33 -3.06 -13.24
N SER A 222 -9.30 -3.83 -12.73
CA SER A 222 -10.74 -3.59 -12.92
C SER A 222 -11.57 -4.15 -11.77
N ILE A 223 -12.78 -3.62 -11.61
CA ILE A 223 -13.74 -4.15 -10.62
C ILE A 223 -14.09 -5.61 -10.94
N GLU A 224 -14.19 -5.98 -12.20
CA GLU A 224 -14.49 -7.34 -12.66
C GLU A 224 -13.39 -8.31 -12.22
N SER A 225 -12.12 -7.94 -12.41
CA SER A 225 -10.96 -8.71 -11.96
C SER A 225 -10.92 -8.84 -10.43
N ALA A 226 -11.20 -7.74 -9.70
CA ALA A 226 -11.29 -7.77 -8.24
C ALA A 226 -12.40 -8.71 -7.74
N VAL A 227 -13.58 -8.67 -8.35
CA VAL A 227 -14.70 -9.56 -8.00
C VAL A 227 -14.36 -11.02 -8.27
N LYS A 228 -13.69 -11.30 -9.39
CA LYS A 228 -13.21 -12.66 -9.73
C LYS A 228 -12.20 -13.15 -8.68
N SER A 229 -11.22 -12.31 -8.33
CA SER A 229 -10.23 -12.62 -7.29
C SER A 229 -10.89 -12.91 -5.95
N LYS A 230 -11.85 -12.09 -5.53
CA LYS A 230 -12.62 -12.30 -4.29
C LYS A 230 -13.34 -13.65 -4.27
N ARG A 231 -14.01 -14.03 -5.37
CA ARG A 231 -14.69 -15.33 -5.47
C ARG A 231 -13.73 -16.50 -5.35
N ILE A 232 -12.56 -16.40 -5.96
CA ILE A 232 -11.52 -17.43 -5.88
C ILE A 232 -11.00 -17.53 -4.45
N LEU A 233 -10.69 -16.43 -3.77
CA LEU A 233 -10.27 -16.42 -2.37
C LEU A 233 -11.35 -17.02 -1.45
N ALA A 234 -12.61 -16.66 -1.65
CA ALA A 234 -13.74 -17.24 -0.89
C ALA A 234 -13.84 -18.75 -1.07
N SER A 235 -13.57 -19.28 -2.27
CA SER A 235 -13.53 -20.73 -2.52
C SER A 235 -12.38 -21.46 -1.79
N MET A 236 -11.36 -20.70 -1.36
CA MET A 236 -10.22 -21.19 -0.58
C MET A 236 -10.45 -21.05 0.95
N GLY A 237 -11.60 -20.51 1.36
CA GLY A 237 -11.97 -20.32 2.77
C GLY A 237 -11.53 -18.99 3.37
N TYR A 238 -11.36 -17.98 2.52
CA TYR A 238 -10.87 -16.64 2.94
C TYR A 238 -11.89 -15.54 2.66
#